data_8e603b7ff93166d5d9e6bbf59c5d1449
#
_entry.id   8e603b7ff93166d5d9e6bbf59c5d1449
#
_cell.length_a   1.000
_cell.length_b   1.000
_cell.length_c   1.000
_cell.angle_alpha   90.00
_cell.angle_beta   90.00
_cell.angle_gamma   90.00
#
_symmetry.space_group_name_H-M   'P 1'
#
loop_
_entity.id
_entity.type
_entity.pdbx_description
1 polymer ?
#
loop_
_entity_poly.entity_id
_entity_poly.type
_entity_poly.pdbx_seq_one_letter_code
_entity_poly.pdbx_strand_id
1 'polypeptide(L)'
;MHRSSLIFVSLFALLAGQAFAQQGAATGEPLVIQTTSLHKAYLRQHYETHLEARGGITPLRWEIAEGAPPAGIVLGADGTLSGVPTETGEFKFTVTVTDSGRPAAQRNQQLVLTVVAPLLAQWGRYPKVTGQRLEGSIIVSNQTEQDFDLTAIVMAVNENGRATAIGYQRVNLNKGTADLEIPFGENLPFGSYELDADAVAEVAATNSIYRARLVPKERFQIQQGP
;
A
#
# COMPACT_ATOMS: atom_id res chain seq x y z
N MET A 1 39.38 85.61 -56.11
CA MET A 1 40.08 84.33 -56.26
C MET A 1 40.28 83.76 -54.84
N HIS A 2 39.34 82.91 -54.32
CA HIS A 2 39.51 82.26 -53.08
C HIS A 2 39.06 80.79 -53.26
N ARG A 3 40.00 79.89 -53.05
CA ARG A 3 39.78 78.46 -53.09
C ARG A 3 39.44 78.03 -51.69
N SER A 4 38.26 77.56 -51.48
CA SER A 4 37.87 76.88 -50.23
C SER A 4 38.13 75.36 -50.32
N SER A 5 38.97 74.85 -49.45
CA SER A 5 39.26 73.44 -49.35
C SER A 5 38.23 72.79 -48.35
N LEU A 6 37.49 71.87 -48.88
CA LEU A 6 36.57 70.99 -48.03
C LEU A 6 37.37 69.85 -47.48
N ILE A 7 37.45 69.78 -46.19
CA ILE A 7 37.99 68.62 -45.40
C ILE A 7 36.88 67.63 -45.19
N PHE A 8 36.99 66.46 -45.83
CA PHE A 8 36.10 65.33 -45.55
C PHE A 8 36.62 64.60 -44.30
N VAL A 9 35.84 64.65 -43.19
CA VAL A 9 36.07 63.80 -42.00
C VAL A 9 35.24 62.55 -42.15
N SER A 10 35.89 61.46 -42.49
CA SER A 10 35.25 60.15 -42.53
C SER A 10 35.11 59.56 -41.08
N LEU A 11 33.90 59.54 -40.58
CA LEU A 11 33.53 58.88 -39.30
C LEU A 11 33.44 57.38 -39.52
N PHE A 12 34.44 56.64 -39.06
CA PHE A 12 34.44 55.18 -39.05
C PHE A 12 33.64 54.74 -37.84
N ALA A 13 32.36 54.35 -38.04
CA ALA A 13 31.54 53.74 -37.00
C ALA A 13 31.95 52.28 -36.80
N LEU A 14 32.56 51.99 -35.66
CA LEU A 14 32.92 50.65 -35.20
C LEU A 14 31.63 49.96 -34.71
N LEU A 15 30.98 49.13 -35.55
CA LEU A 15 29.91 48.24 -35.13
C LEU A 15 30.54 47.07 -34.32
N ALA A 16 30.55 47.18 -32.98
CA ALA A 16 30.80 46.07 -32.11
C ALA A 16 29.57 45.14 -32.15
N GLY A 17 29.63 44.12 -32.99
CA GLY A 17 28.64 43.05 -33.01
C GLY A 17 28.69 42.30 -31.67
N GLN A 18 27.71 42.51 -30.81
CA GLN A 18 27.48 41.65 -29.65
C GLN A 18 26.92 40.34 -30.18
N ALA A 19 27.78 39.33 -30.28
CA ALA A 19 27.35 37.96 -30.45
C ALA A 19 26.62 37.54 -29.15
N PHE A 20 25.30 37.67 -29.13
CA PHE A 20 24.48 36.93 -28.16
C PHE A 20 24.70 35.44 -28.43
N ALA A 21 25.50 34.82 -27.58
CA ALA A 21 25.56 33.38 -27.53
C ALA A 21 24.15 32.90 -27.15
N GLN A 22 23.40 32.50 -28.14
CA GLN A 22 22.13 31.80 -27.99
C GLN A 22 22.50 30.47 -27.38
N GLN A 23 22.45 30.39 -26.02
CA GLN A 23 22.49 29.12 -25.34
C GLN A 23 21.32 28.31 -25.86
N GLY A 24 21.63 27.37 -26.75
CA GLY A 24 20.66 26.40 -27.23
C GLY A 24 20.03 25.72 -26.05
N ALA A 25 18.81 26.11 -25.70
CA ALA A 25 17.98 25.32 -24.81
C ALA A 25 17.92 23.94 -25.43
N ALA A 26 18.36 22.93 -24.72
CA ALA A 26 18.18 21.55 -25.11
C ALA A 26 16.68 21.34 -25.31
N THR A 27 16.26 21.21 -26.58
CA THR A 27 14.87 21.03 -27.00
C THR A 27 14.48 19.57 -26.74
N GLY A 28 14.62 19.11 -25.47
CA GLY A 28 14.08 17.86 -25.00
C GLY A 28 12.62 18.04 -24.65
N GLU A 29 11.83 16.99 -24.82
CA GLU A 29 10.46 16.95 -24.31
C GLU A 29 10.48 17.28 -22.80
N PRO A 30 9.55 18.13 -22.28
CA PRO A 30 9.53 18.47 -20.86
C PRO A 30 9.47 17.22 -19.97
N LEU A 31 10.27 17.20 -18.91
CA LEU A 31 10.23 16.11 -17.92
C LEU A 31 8.86 16.10 -17.21
N VAL A 32 8.14 14.98 -17.25
CA VAL A 32 6.82 14.78 -16.64
C VAL A 32 6.75 13.41 -16.00
N ILE A 33 6.29 13.32 -14.75
CA ILE A 33 5.96 12.05 -14.09
C ILE A 33 4.62 11.55 -14.63
N GLN A 34 4.56 10.30 -15.11
CA GLN A 34 3.36 9.68 -15.64
C GLN A 34 2.59 8.90 -14.56
N THR A 35 3.31 8.31 -13.60
CA THR A 35 2.69 7.58 -12.48
C THR A 35 2.00 8.54 -11.53
N THR A 36 0.67 8.50 -11.48
CA THR A 36 -0.16 9.35 -10.60
C THR A 36 -0.85 8.57 -9.49
N SER A 37 -0.87 7.24 -9.58
CA SER A 37 -1.49 6.34 -8.59
C SER A 37 -0.69 5.05 -8.48
N LEU A 38 -0.80 4.39 -7.33
CA LEU A 38 -0.20 3.10 -7.06
C LEU A 38 -1.30 2.06 -6.83
N HIS A 39 -1.07 0.82 -7.26
CA HIS A 39 -1.93 -0.29 -6.89
C HIS A 39 -1.73 -0.64 -5.39
N LYS A 40 -2.73 -1.29 -4.78
CA LYS A 40 -2.66 -1.70 -3.38
C LYS A 40 -1.50 -2.66 -3.14
N ALA A 41 -0.83 -2.51 -2.02
CA ALA A 41 0.11 -3.49 -1.49
C ALA A 41 -0.59 -4.37 -0.45
N TYR A 42 -0.12 -5.59 -0.28
CA TYR A 42 -0.63 -6.52 0.71
C TYR A 42 0.41 -6.76 1.82
N LEU A 43 -0.05 -6.71 3.06
CA LEU A 43 0.78 -6.92 4.23
C LEU A 43 1.58 -8.22 4.11
N ARG A 44 2.90 -8.15 4.32
CA ARG A 44 3.85 -9.26 4.27
C ARG A 44 3.93 -9.98 2.92
N GLN A 45 3.53 -9.32 1.83
CA GLN A 45 3.73 -9.80 0.47
C GLN A 45 4.70 -8.92 -0.30
N HIS A 46 5.40 -9.52 -1.25
CA HIS A 46 6.26 -8.75 -2.14
C HIS A 46 5.43 -7.79 -2.99
N TYR A 47 5.82 -6.54 -2.97
CA TYR A 47 5.28 -5.46 -3.77
C TYR A 47 6.38 -4.95 -4.69
N GLU A 48 6.07 -4.74 -5.96
CA GLU A 48 6.96 -4.13 -6.93
C GLU A 48 6.17 -3.33 -7.95
N THR A 49 6.61 -2.10 -8.20
CA THR A 49 6.10 -1.26 -9.27
C THR A 49 7.21 -0.34 -9.76
N HIS A 50 7.16 0.03 -11.02
CA HIS A 50 8.11 0.98 -11.61
C HIS A 50 7.41 2.31 -11.83
N LEU A 51 8.01 3.39 -11.30
CA LEU A 51 7.53 4.75 -11.52
C LEU A 51 7.98 5.22 -12.90
N GLU A 52 7.03 5.75 -13.66
CA GLU A 52 7.26 6.18 -15.04
C GLU A 52 7.36 7.70 -15.14
N ALA A 53 8.32 8.17 -15.91
CA ALA A 53 8.43 9.55 -16.35
C ALA A 53 8.79 9.58 -17.83
N ARG A 54 8.40 10.66 -18.51
CA ARG A 54 8.76 10.93 -19.90
C ARG A 54 9.44 12.28 -20.05
N GLY A 55 10.15 12.45 -21.15
CA GLY A 55 10.91 13.67 -21.42
C GLY A 55 12.14 13.81 -20.53
N GLY A 56 12.72 15.00 -20.50
CA GLY A 56 13.99 15.25 -19.82
C GLY A 56 15.20 14.61 -20.53
N ILE A 57 16.36 14.72 -19.91
CA ILE A 57 17.63 14.19 -20.42
C ILE A 57 18.04 13.01 -19.53
N THR A 58 18.13 11.81 -20.13
CA THR A 58 18.54 10.58 -19.41
C THR A 58 20.03 10.61 -19.02
N PRO A 59 20.43 9.88 -17.95
CA PRO A 59 19.59 9.07 -17.07
C PRO A 59 18.73 9.91 -16.13
N LEU A 60 17.52 9.40 -15.82
CA LEU A 60 16.66 9.95 -14.80
C LEU A 60 17.02 9.34 -13.43
N ARG A 61 16.89 10.12 -12.37
CA ARG A 61 17.14 9.67 -10.99
C ARG A 61 15.96 9.99 -10.11
N TRP A 62 15.51 8.98 -9.36
CA TRP A 62 14.37 9.07 -8.47
C TRP A 62 14.80 9.10 -7.01
N GLU A 63 14.06 9.85 -6.19
CA GLU A 63 14.22 9.89 -4.73
C GLU A 63 12.89 10.25 -4.02
N ILE A 64 12.83 9.98 -2.71
CA ILE A 64 11.74 10.47 -1.87
C ILE A 64 12.11 11.89 -1.41
N ALA A 65 11.26 12.86 -1.73
CA ALA A 65 11.43 14.25 -1.32
C ALA A 65 10.78 14.55 0.02
N GLU A 66 9.58 13.99 0.28
CA GLU A 66 8.81 14.23 1.51
C GLU A 66 8.04 12.99 1.91
N GLY A 67 7.80 12.82 3.21
CA GLY A 67 7.11 11.65 3.75
C GLY A 67 7.96 10.39 3.70
N ALA A 68 7.29 9.24 3.79
CA ALA A 68 7.94 7.93 3.68
C ALA A 68 6.97 6.90 3.12
N PRO A 69 7.42 5.95 2.29
CA PRO A 69 6.67 4.75 1.99
C PRO A 69 6.51 3.89 3.25
N PRO A 70 5.63 2.87 3.26
CA PRO A 70 5.48 1.96 4.40
C PRO A 70 6.79 1.25 4.72
N ALA A 71 6.99 0.92 6.00
CA ALA A 71 8.16 0.17 6.44
C ALA A 71 8.29 -1.14 5.64
N GLY A 72 9.50 -1.41 5.14
CA GLY A 72 9.80 -2.55 4.27
C GLY A 72 9.69 -2.27 2.77
N ILE A 73 9.25 -1.07 2.36
CA ILE A 73 9.23 -0.62 0.96
C ILE A 73 10.30 0.44 0.74
N VAL A 74 11.05 0.33 -0.33
CA VAL A 74 12.10 1.29 -0.74
C VAL A 74 11.95 1.71 -2.18
N LEU A 75 12.34 2.95 -2.47
CA LEU A 75 12.43 3.48 -3.83
C LEU A 75 13.89 3.42 -4.29
N GLY A 76 14.13 2.70 -5.37
CA GLY A 76 15.40 2.69 -6.09
C GLY A 76 15.62 3.96 -6.90
N ALA A 77 16.88 4.33 -7.13
CA ALA A 77 17.23 5.48 -7.95
C ALA A 77 16.79 5.35 -9.42
N ASP A 78 16.48 4.14 -9.86
CA ASP A 78 15.93 3.80 -11.17
C ASP A 78 14.42 4.00 -11.29
N GLY A 79 13.72 4.29 -10.16
CA GLY A 79 12.27 4.42 -10.09
C GLY A 79 11.53 3.15 -9.69
N THR A 80 12.23 2.07 -9.35
CA THR A 80 11.61 0.85 -8.84
C THR A 80 11.23 1.04 -7.37
N LEU A 81 9.93 0.97 -7.07
CA LEU A 81 9.38 0.99 -5.72
C LEU A 81 9.05 -0.46 -5.33
N SER A 82 9.84 -1.05 -4.41
CA SER A 82 9.71 -2.48 -4.11
C SER A 82 10.02 -2.83 -2.67
N GLY A 83 9.58 -4.03 -2.26
CA GLY A 83 9.86 -4.60 -0.94
C GLY A 83 8.68 -5.38 -0.36
N VAL A 84 8.70 -5.60 0.96
CA VAL A 84 7.66 -6.33 1.69
C VAL A 84 7.14 -5.44 2.82
N PRO A 85 5.92 -4.88 2.72
CA PRO A 85 5.40 -3.99 3.74
C PRO A 85 5.10 -4.75 5.03
N THR A 86 5.44 -4.14 6.17
CA THR A 86 5.29 -4.75 7.51
C THR A 86 4.14 -4.16 8.32
N GLU A 87 3.46 -3.16 7.80
CA GLU A 87 2.34 -2.47 8.45
C GLU A 87 1.24 -2.13 7.45
N THR A 88 -0.01 -2.07 7.92
CA THR A 88 -1.17 -1.66 7.12
C THR A 88 -1.45 -0.17 7.29
N GLY A 89 -2.06 0.44 6.29
CA GLY A 89 -2.44 1.86 6.34
C GLY A 89 -2.34 2.56 4.99
N GLU A 90 -2.54 3.86 5.02
CA GLU A 90 -2.31 4.76 3.88
C GLU A 90 -1.05 5.57 4.11
N PHE A 91 -0.08 5.41 3.22
CA PHE A 91 1.22 6.06 3.28
C PHE A 91 1.33 7.09 2.17
N LYS A 92 1.41 8.36 2.57
CA LYS A 92 1.54 9.50 1.65
C LYS A 92 2.98 9.94 1.61
N PHE A 93 3.55 10.02 0.42
CA PHE A 93 4.92 10.49 0.18
C PHE A 93 5.03 11.18 -1.17
N THR A 94 6.01 12.06 -1.28
CA THR A 94 6.31 12.79 -2.51
C THR A 94 7.59 12.24 -3.12
N VAL A 95 7.52 11.83 -4.37
CA VAL A 95 8.69 11.42 -5.15
C VAL A 95 9.16 12.56 -6.01
N THR A 96 10.48 12.66 -6.20
CA THR A 96 11.13 13.59 -7.13
C THR A 96 11.84 12.77 -8.19
N VAL A 97 11.68 13.18 -9.45
CA VAL A 97 12.53 12.74 -10.54
C VAL A 97 13.41 13.91 -11.02
N THR A 98 14.69 13.67 -11.19
CA THR A 98 15.68 14.62 -11.67
C THR A 98 16.32 14.07 -12.94
N ASP A 99 16.43 14.91 -13.97
CA ASP A 99 17.13 14.57 -15.21
C ASP A 99 18.63 14.91 -15.14
N SER A 100 19.37 14.52 -16.17
CA SER A 100 20.83 14.80 -16.30
C SER A 100 21.17 16.04 -17.10
N GLY A 101 20.18 16.92 -17.31
CA GLY A 101 20.35 18.19 -18.03
C GLY A 101 21.21 19.21 -17.28
N ARG A 102 21.58 20.30 -18.00
CA ARG A 102 22.29 21.45 -17.41
C ARG A 102 21.65 22.73 -17.86
N PRO A 103 20.84 23.37 -16.98
CA PRO A 103 20.48 22.99 -15.63
C PRO A 103 19.60 21.71 -15.60
N ALA A 104 19.70 20.91 -14.54
CA ALA A 104 18.87 19.72 -14.35
C ALA A 104 17.40 20.11 -14.13
N ALA A 105 16.49 19.42 -14.80
CA ALA A 105 15.06 19.57 -14.58
C ALA A 105 14.60 18.62 -13.47
N GLN A 106 13.65 19.08 -12.65
CA GLN A 106 13.05 18.29 -11.57
C GLN A 106 11.53 18.33 -11.64
N ARG A 107 10.89 17.22 -11.26
CA ARG A 107 9.44 17.12 -11.08
C ARG A 107 9.12 16.32 -9.83
N ASN A 108 8.07 16.77 -9.15
CA ASN A 108 7.57 16.14 -7.92
C ASN A 108 6.18 15.60 -8.15
N GLN A 109 5.87 14.47 -7.55
CA GLN A 109 4.54 13.85 -7.55
C GLN A 109 4.24 13.28 -6.18
N GLN A 110 3.12 13.68 -5.59
CA GLN A 110 2.60 13.03 -4.39
C GLN A 110 1.91 11.72 -4.77
N LEU A 111 2.29 10.65 -4.08
CA LEU A 111 1.72 9.32 -4.24
C LEU A 111 1.15 8.82 -2.91
N VAL A 112 0.17 7.93 -3.00
CA VAL A 112 -0.41 7.24 -1.85
C VAL A 112 -0.30 5.75 -2.09
N LEU A 113 0.40 5.04 -1.20
CA LEU A 113 0.42 3.58 -1.19
C LEU A 113 -0.47 3.08 -0.05
N THR A 114 -1.54 2.36 -0.42
CA THR A 114 -2.43 1.70 0.55
C THR A 114 -1.98 0.26 0.76
N VAL A 115 -1.68 -0.08 2.00
CA VAL A 115 -1.33 -1.46 2.42
C VAL A 115 -2.50 -2.05 3.19
N VAL A 116 -3.01 -3.19 2.73
CA VAL A 116 -4.15 -3.89 3.35
C VAL A 116 -3.77 -5.28 3.83
N ALA A 117 -4.46 -5.78 4.86
CA ALA A 117 -4.39 -7.19 5.22
C ALA A 117 -5.15 -8.02 4.16
N PRO A 118 -4.56 -9.06 3.57
CA PRO A 118 -5.25 -9.87 2.56
C PRO A 118 -6.57 -10.47 3.05
N LEU A 119 -6.53 -11.06 4.23
CA LEU A 119 -7.68 -11.59 4.96
C LEU A 119 -7.91 -10.76 6.22
N LEU A 120 -9.08 -10.14 6.32
CA LEU A 120 -9.51 -9.43 7.52
C LEU A 120 -10.52 -10.30 8.27
N ALA A 121 -10.38 -10.39 9.59
CA ALA A 121 -11.37 -10.97 10.48
C ALA A 121 -11.66 -10.01 11.65
N GLN A 122 -12.92 -9.95 12.05
CA GLN A 122 -13.38 -9.18 13.21
C GLN A 122 -14.58 -9.86 13.85
N TRP A 123 -14.93 -9.49 15.09
CA TRP A 123 -16.15 -9.95 15.69
C TRP A 123 -17.36 -9.29 15.02
N GLY A 124 -18.31 -10.08 14.54
CA GLY A 124 -19.62 -9.61 14.09
C GLY A 124 -20.53 -9.42 15.30
N ARG A 125 -20.97 -10.52 15.89
CA ARG A 125 -21.58 -10.53 17.22
C ARG A 125 -20.53 -10.98 18.22
N TYR A 126 -20.20 -10.09 19.15
CA TYR A 126 -19.23 -10.41 20.19
C TYR A 126 -19.67 -11.65 20.97
N PRO A 127 -18.75 -12.56 21.31
CA PRO A 127 -19.10 -13.79 22.02
C PRO A 127 -19.84 -13.52 23.32
N LYS A 128 -20.90 -14.26 23.57
CA LYS A 128 -21.68 -14.20 24.81
C LYS A 128 -22.15 -15.57 25.24
N VAL A 129 -22.42 -15.71 26.56
CA VAL A 129 -23.03 -16.88 27.14
C VAL A 129 -24.52 -16.63 27.33
N THR A 130 -25.35 -17.57 26.85
CA THR A 130 -26.80 -17.58 27.04
C THR A 130 -27.18 -18.97 27.62
N GLY A 131 -27.42 -19.06 28.93
CA GLY A 131 -27.55 -20.36 29.61
C GLY A 131 -26.24 -21.17 29.54
N GLN A 132 -26.27 -22.31 28.90
CA GLN A 132 -25.07 -23.13 28.64
C GLN A 132 -24.46 -22.91 27.26
N ARG A 133 -25.07 -22.06 26.43
CA ARG A 133 -24.62 -21.83 25.07
C ARG A 133 -23.65 -20.67 25.03
N LEU A 134 -22.44 -20.92 24.53
CA LEU A 134 -21.49 -19.88 24.10
C LEU A 134 -21.66 -19.66 22.61
N GLU A 135 -22.03 -18.45 22.21
CA GLU A 135 -22.36 -18.11 20.83
C GLU A 135 -21.87 -16.72 20.41
N GLY A 136 -21.73 -16.51 19.10
CA GLY A 136 -21.31 -15.25 18.49
C GLY A 136 -21.22 -15.38 16.98
N SER A 137 -20.51 -14.46 16.34
CA SER A 137 -20.14 -14.57 14.94
C SER A 137 -18.81 -13.86 14.67
N ILE A 138 -18.12 -14.33 13.64
CA ILE A 138 -17.00 -13.61 13.05
C ILE A 138 -17.44 -13.04 11.69
N ILE A 139 -16.88 -11.91 11.33
CA ILE A 139 -17.01 -11.32 10.00
C ILE A 139 -15.64 -11.44 9.32
N VAL A 140 -15.62 -11.97 8.11
CA VAL A 140 -14.41 -12.14 7.31
C VAL A 140 -14.52 -11.40 6.00
N SER A 141 -13.42 -10.80 5.54
CA SER A 141 -13.36 -10.08 4.26
C SER A 141 -12.10 -10.46 3.50
N ASN A 142 -12.26 -10.68 2.19
CA ASN A 142 -11.18 -10.89 1.24
C ASN A 142 -10.84 -9.55 0.56
N GLN A 143 -9.72 -8.95 0.90
CA GLN A 143 -9.31 -7.64 0.34
C GLN A 143 -8.46 -7.76 -0.92
N THR A 144 -8.26 -9.00 -1.42
CA THR A 144 -7.44 -9.29 -2.60
C THR A 144 -8.28 -9.45 -3.88
N GLU A 145 -7.57 -9.56 -4.98
CA GLU A 145 -8.15 -9.86 -6.32
C GLU A 145 -8.16 -11.37 -6.62
N GLN A 146 -7.98 -12.23 -5.60
CA GLN A 146 -7.95 -13.69 -5.74
C GLN A 146 -9.02 -14.34 -4.86
N ASP A 147 -9.59 -15.43 -5.32
CA ASP A 147 -10.54 -16.22 -4.52
C ASP A 147 -9.79 -17.03 -3.46
N PHE A 148 -10.39 -17.16 -2.28
CA PHE A 148 -9.86 -17.95 -1.17
C PHE A 148 -10.69 -19.19 -0.90
N ASP A 149 -10.03 -20.31 -0.66
CA ASP A 149 -10.64 -21.44 0.06
C ASP A 149 -10.48 -21.15 1.56
N LEU A 150 -11.54 -20.63 2.16
CA LEU A 150 -11.54 -20.19 3.57
C LEU A 150 -12.01 -21.32 4.47
N THR A 151 -11.23 -21.59 5.51
CA THR A 151 -11.62 -22.40 6.66
C THR A 151 -11.67 -21.51 7.90
N ALA A 152 -12.85 -21.41 8.51
CA ALA A 152 -13.07 -20.74 9.79
C ALA A 152 -13.31 -21.78 10.89
N ILE A 153 -12.57 -21.66 11.99
CA ILE A 153 -12.68 -22.55 13.15
C ILE A 153 -12.79 -21.70 14.40
N VAL A 154 -13.77 -21.98 15.25
CA VAL A 154 -13.90 -21.35 16.56
C VAL A 154 -13.85 -22.42 17.64
N MET A 155 -12.91 -22.26 18.57
CA MET A 155 -12.64 -23.23 19.62
C MET A 155 -12.85 -22.61 20.99
N ALA A 156 -13.52 -23.31 21.87
CA ALA A 156 -13.60 -23.02 23.29
C ALA A 156 -12.66 -23.96 24.05
N VAL A 157 -11.71 -23.40 24.81
CA VAL A 157 -10.70 -24.14 25.56
C VAL A 157 -10.98 -23.96 27.05
N ASN A 158 -11.27 -25.05 27.75
CA ASN A 158 -11.55 -24.99 29.19
C ASN A 158 -10.26 -24.87 30.02
N GLU A 159 -10.41 -24.66 31.32
CA GLU A 159 -9.31 -24.53 32.28
C GLU A 159 -8.38 -25.74 32.38
N ASN A 160 -8.85 -26.94 31.95
CA ASN A 160 -8.04 -28.15 31.88
C ASN A 160 -7.33 -28.33 30.52
N GLY A 161 -7.40 -27.32 29.64
CA GLY A 161 -6.79 -27.34 28.29
C GLY A 161 -7.56 -28.17 27.26
N ARG A 162 -8.78 -28.65 27.59
CA ARG A 162 -9.60 -29.36 26.61
C ARG A 162 -10.28 -28.37 25.67
N ALA A 163 -10.02 -28.54 24.39
CA ALA A 163 -10.62 -27.77 23.32
C ALA A 163 -11.91 -28.43 22.80
N THR A 164 -12.93 -27.61 22.55
CA THR A 164 -14.18 -28.01 21.89
C THR A 164 -14.43 -27.05 20.74
N ALA A 165 -14.61 -27.60 19.52
CA ALA A 165 -15.00 -26.77 18.38
C ALA A 165 -16.46 -26.33 18.54
N ILE A 166 -16.69 -25.02 18.56
CA ILE A 166 -18.03 -24.42 18.68
C ILE A 166 -18.46 -23.72 17.39
N GLY A 167 -17.59 -23.71 16.38
CA GLY A 167 -17.86 -23.28 15.03
C GLY A 167 -16.84 -23.85 14.06
N TYR A 168 -17.32 -24.32 12.92
CA TYR A 168 -16.49 -24.75 11.80
C TYR A 168 -17.25 -24.46 10.50
N GLN A 169 -16.58 -23.77 9.60
CA GLN A 169 -17.12 -23.54 8.25
C GLN A 169 -15.99 -23.51 7.22
N ARG A 170 -16.18 -24.20 6.10
CA ARG A 170 -15.34 -24.07 4.91
C ARG A 170 -16.18 -23.50 3.79
N VAL A 171 -15.69 -22.44 3.15
CA VAL A 171 -16.39 -21.68 2.12
C VAL A 171 -15.42 -21.06 1.14
N ASN A 172 -15.83 -21.01 -0.13
CA ASN A 172 -15.10 -20.21 -1.11
C ASN A 172 -15.44 -18.74 -0.88
N LEU A 173 -14.43 -17.95 -0.44
CA LEU A 173 -14.55 -16.52 -0.23
C LEU A 173 -14.04 -15.79 -1.47
N ASN A 174 -14.96 -15.39 -2.34
CA ASN A 174 -14.62 -14.74 -3.60
C ASN A 174 -13.80 -13.47 -3.39
N LYS A 175 -13.01 -13.13 -4.40
CA LYS A 175 -12.24 -11.87 -4.42
C LYS A 175 -13.13 -10.66 -4.13
N GLY A 176 -12.62 -9.75 -3.34
CA GLY A 176 -13.34 -8.53 -2.98
C GLY A 176 -14.59 -8.73 -2.12
N THR A 177 -14.85 -9.98 -1.62
CA THR A 177 -15.96 -10.21 -0.68
C THR A 177 -15.73 -9.42 0.60
N ALA A 178 -16.67 -8.57 0.97
CA ALA A 178 -16.70 -7.85 2.22
C ALA A 178 -17.74 -8.47 3.16
N ASP A 179 -17.42 -8.49 4.45
CA ASP A 179 -18.35 -8.69 5.56
C ASP A 179 -19.18 -9.98 5.51
N LEU A 180 -18.55 -11.11 5.10
CA LEU A 180 -19.18 -12.42 5.24
C LEU A 180 -19.27 -12.78 6.72
N GLU A 181 -20.50 -12.85 7.26
CA GLU A 181 -20.75 -13.25 8.64
C GLU A 181 -20.81 -14.78 8.77
N ILE A 182 -20.00 -15.33 9.68
CA ILE A 182 -19.94 -16.75 10.03
C ILE A 182 -20.37 -16.91 11.48
N PRO A 183 -21.59 -17.41 11.74
CA PRO A 183 -22.07 -17.64 13.10
C PRO A 183 -21.41 -18.89 13.71
N PHE A 184 -21.26 -18.87 15.02
CA PHE A 184 -20.84 -20.02 15.80
C PHE A 184 -21.63 -20.11 17.10
N GLY A 185 -21.64 -21.28 17.69
CA GLY A 185 -22.23 -21.48 19.03
C GLY A 185 -22.54 -22.92 19.33
N GLU A 186 -22.24 -23.34 20.57
CA GLU A 186 -22.44 -24.66 21.06
C GLU A 186 -22.78 -24.63 22.58
N ASN A 187 -23.51 -25.66 23.06
CA ASN A 187 -23.72 -25.86 24.46
C ASN A 187 -22.47 -26.51 25.07
N LEU A 188 -21.95 -25.89 26.11
CA LEU A 188 -20.72 -26.31 26.75
C LEU A 188 -21.00 -26.77 28.20
N PRO A 189 -20.25 -27.74 28.72
CA PRO A 189 -20.25 -28.06 30.15
C PRO A 189 -19.96 -26.83 31.01
N PHE A 190 -20.38 -26.89 32.27
CA PHE A 190 -20.04 -25.86 33.25
C PHE A 190 -18.53 -25.72 33.37
N GLY A 191 -18.06 -24.47 33.45
CA GLY A 191 -16.62 -24.16 33.51
C GLY A 191 -16.27 -22.81 32.94
N SER A 192 -14.99 -22.51 32.95
CA SER A 192 -14.41 -21.28 32.41
C SER A 192 -13.69 -21.57 31.10
N TYR A 193 -14.01 -20.80 30.08
CA TYR A 193 -13.52 -21.02 28.72
C TYR A 193 -12.78 -19.82 28.16
N GLU A 194 -11.65 -20.07 27.51
CA GLU A 194 -11.02 -19.17 26.56
C GLU A 194 -11.57 -19.45 25.15
N LEU A 195 -11.74 -18.41 24.37
CA LEU A 195 -12.20 -18.53 23.00
C LEU A 195 -11.08 -18.19 22.02
N ASP A 196 -10.98 -18.97 20.97
CA ASP A 196 -10.02 -18.80 19.89
C ASP A 196 -10.75 -18.97 18.56
N ALA A 197 -10.74 -17.94 17.73
CA ALA A 197 -11.31 -17.99 16.39
C ALA A 197 -10.20 -17.77 15.36
N ASP A 198 -10.00 -18.77 14.51
CA ASP A 198 -9.05 -18.76 13.41
C ASP A 198 -9.79 -18.77 12.07
N ALA A 199 -9.38 -17.86 11.20
CA ALA A 199 -9.73 -17.84 9.78
C ALA A 199 -8.46 -18.11 8.96
N VAL A 200 -8.43 -19.19 8.20
CA VAL A 200 -7.32 -19.59 7.34
C VAL A 200 -7.81 -19.62 5.91
N ALA A 201 -7.19 -18.83 5.06
CA ALA A 201 -7.51 -18.73 3.65
C ALA A 201 -6.36 -19.26 2.80
N GLU A 202 -6.67 -20.17 1.91
CA GLU A 202 -5.72 -20.77 0.95
C GLU A 202 -5.99 -20.25 -0.46
N VAL A 203 -4.92 -19.87 -1.17
CA VAL A 203 -4.96 -19.51 -2.59
C VAL A 203 -4.21 -20.57 -3.38
N ALA A 204 -4.94 -21.50 -3.96
CA ALA A 204 -4.35 -22.64 -4.67
C ALA A 204 -3.46 -22.20 -5.86
N ALA A 205 -3.82 -21.11 -6.54
CA ALA A 205 -3.09 -20.62 -7.70
C ALA A 205 -1.66 -20.14 -7.36
N THR A 206 -1.43 -19.61 -6.17
CA THR A 206 -0.13 -19.06 -5.72
C THR A 206 0.48 -19.85 -4.57
N ASN A 207 -0.19 -20.90 -4.09
CA ASN A 207 0.19 -21.65 -2.90
C ASN A 207 0.43 -20.74 -1.68
N SER A 208 -0.39 -19.69 -1.55
CA SER A 208 -0.33 -18.71 -0.47
C SER A 208 -1.36 -19.04 0.60
N ILE A 209 -0.98 -18.84 1.86
CA ILE A 209 -1.88 -19.04 3.02
C ILE A 209 -1.93 -17.74 3.80
N TYR A 210 -3.16 -17.28 4.07
CA TYR A 210 -3.43 -16.13 4.94
C TYR A 210 -4.12 -16.59 6.20
N ARG A 211 -3.83 -15.99 7.31
CA ARG A 211 -4.46 -16.29 8.59
C ARG A 211 -4.83 -15.01 9.32
N ALA A 212 -6.05 -14.99 9.84
CA ALA A 212 -6.50 -13.99 10.78
C ALA A 212 -7.01 -14.70 12.04
N ARG A 213 -6.62 -14.18 13.21
CA ARG A 213 -6.98 -14.78 14.50
C ARG A 213 -7.62 -13.74 15.40
N LEU A 214 -8.69 -14.14 16.08
CA LEU A 214 -9.40 -13.33 17.07
C LEU A 214 -9.43 -14.06 18.41
N VAL A 215 -8.96 -13.37 19.45
CA VAL A 215 -8.97 -13.89 20.82
C VAL A 215 -9.57 -12.80 21.72
N PRO A 216 -10.70 -13.07 22.40
CA PRO A 216 -11.22 -12.15 23.41
C PRO A 216 -10.23 -12.00 24.56
N LYS A 217 -10.29 -10.88 25.28
CA LYS A 217 -9.43 -10.65 26.45
C LYS A 217 -9.92 -11.38 27.69
N GLU A 218 -11.23 -11.64 27.76
CA GLU A 218 -11.91 -12.29 28.89
C GLU A 218 -12.12 -13.77 28.66
N ARG A 219 -12.36 -14.48 29.78
CA ARG A 219 -12.85 -15.84 29.80
C ARG A 219 -14.36 -15.85 29.94
N PHE A 220 -15.01 -16.81 29.32
CA PHE A 220 -16.47 -17.00 29.37
C PHE A 220 -16.85 -18.04 30.43
N GLN A 221 -17.74 -17.65 31.36
CA GLN A 221 -18.18 -18.51 32.43
C GLN A 221 -19.51 -19.17 32.06
N ILE A 222 -19.52 -20.49 31.98
CA ILE A 222 -20.73 -21.29 31.84
C ILE A 222 -21.15 -21.75 33.24
N GLN A 223 -22.24 -21.21 33.73
CA GLN A 223 -22.76 -21.50 35.09
C GLN A 223 -24.09 -22.24 35.01
N GLN A 224 -24.41 -23.01 36.07
CA GLN A 224 -25.73 -23.57 36.23
C GLN A 224 -26.70 -22.41 36.42
N GLY A 225 -27.75 -22.35 35.58
CA GLY A 225 -28.82 -21.38 35.76
C GLY A 225 -29.48 -21.53 37.14
N PRO A 226 -30.07 -20.45 37.64
CA PRO A 226 -30.78 -20.49 38.92
C PRO A 226 -31.97 -21.45 38.92
#